data_dbd554390f5d82d12b762464d1c83935
#
_entry.id   dbd554390f5d82d12b762464d1c83935
#
_cell.length_a   1.000
_cell.length_b   1.000
_cell.length_c   1.000
_cell.angle_alpha   90.00
_cell.angle_beta   90.00
_cell.angle_gamma   90.00
#
_symmetry.space_group_name_H-M   'P 1'
#
loop_
_entity.id
_entity.type
_entity.pdbx_description
1 polymer ?
#
loop_
_entity_poly.entity_id
_entity_poly.type
_entity_poly.pdbx_seq_one_letter_code
_entity_poly.pdbx_strand_id
1 'polypeptide(L)'
;MTQPLAIVVTNTNPNSSVTVYTQRLGKPWTMSDDGLSFIAVWESGILNGTNFQGHYVTDGFILKAYRDNVGIPTVACGHRIVPSDHIQVGQTISLERARDFKKHDVARMERRLNDDIHVPLFQFEYDALVSIVYNCGPNSGADEIIRKLNTGNYTGMFEFILTYRIGSNPGLPPRRYSEARLFASGLYDASH
;
A
#
# COMPACT_ATOMS: atom_id res chain seq x y z
N MET A 1 -16.44 19.21 5.84
CA MET A 1 -16.92 18.73 4.52
C MET A 1 -17.37 17.31 4.73
N THR A 2 -18.67 17.06 4.61
CA THR A 2 -19.24 15.70 4.69
C THR A 2 -18.81 14.93 3.44
N GLN A 3 -18.03 13.87 3.62
CA GLN A 3 -17.77 12.93 2.52
C GLN A 3 -19.09 12.33 2.06
N PRO A 4 -19.29 12.16 0.74
CA PRO A 4 -20.49 11.51 0.24
C PRO A 4 -20.56 10.08 0.79
N LEU A 5 -21.69 9.72 1.36
CA LEU A 5 -21.98 8.35 1.77
C LEU A 5 -21.87 7.45 0.53
N ALA A 6 -20.83 6.60 0.49
CA ALA A 6 -20.69 5.64 -0.58
C ALA A 6 -21.78 4.58 -0.44
N ILE A 7 -22.58 4.43 -1.49
CA ILE A 7 -23.51 3.31 -1.61
C ILE A 7 -22.68 2.09 -1.95
N VAL A 8 -22.63 1.13 -1.05
CA VAL A 8 -21.87 -0.10 -1.26
C VAL A 8 -22.83 -1.24 -1.47
N VAL A 9 -22.72 -1.89 -2.61
CA VAL A 9 -23.35 -3.18 -2.84
C VAL A 9 -22.57 -4.22 -2.04
N THR A 10 -23.14 -4.68 -0.93
CA THR A 10 -22.49 -5.65 -0.03
C THR A 10 -22.57 -7.08 -0.54
N ASN A 11 -23.32 -7.31 -1.62
CA ASN A 11 -23.48 -8.61 -2.21
C ASN A 11 -22.80 -8.62 -3.58
N THR A 12 -21.84 -9.53 -3.76
CA THR A 12 -21.14 -9.75 -5.03
C THR A 12 -22.01 -10.46 -6.08
N ASN A 13 -23.20 -10.91 -5.72
CA ASN A 13 -24.15 -11.43 -6.67
C ASN A 13 -24.82 -10.27 -7.43
N PRO A 14 -24.61 -10.11 -8.75
CA PRO A 14 -25.18 -9.02 -9.53
C PRO A 14 -26.71 -9.01 -9.58
N ASN A 15 -27.35 -10.12 -9.19
CA ASN A 15 -28.80 -10.24 -9.10
C ASN A 15 -29.37 -9.96 -7.71
N SER A 16 -28.53 -9.58 -6.74
CA SER A 16 -29.00 -9.23 -5.41
C SER A 16 -29.63 -7.85 -5.41
N SER A 17 -30.84 -7.74 -4.87
CA SER A 17 -31.51 -6.47 -4.63
C SER A 17 -31.20 -5.89 -3.25
N VAL A 18 -30.37 -6.55 -2.44
CA VAL A 18 -30.04 -6.10 -1.09
C VAL A 18 -28.89 -5.12 -1.14
N THR A 19 -29.18 -3.85 -0.91
CA THR A 19 -28.20 -2.77 -0.72
C THR A 19 -28.06 -2.49 0.78
N VAL A 20 -26.85 -2.65 1.31
CA VAL A 20 -26.53 -2.31 2.70
C VAL A 20 -25.53 -1.17 2.70
N TYR A 21 -25.83 -0.09 3.43
CA TYR A 21 -24.92 1.02 3.65
C TYR A 21 -23.92 0.64 4.74
N THR A 22 -22.68 0.37 4.36
CA THR A 22 -21.63 -0.08 5.29
C THR A 22 -20.51 0.94 5.47
N GLN A 23 -20.57 2.07 4.76
CA GLN A 23 -19.49 3.05 4.61
C GLN A 23 -18.24 2.49 3.91
N ARG A 24 -18.25 1.24 3.49
CA ARG A 24 -17.21 0.66 2.66
C ARG A 24 -17.40 1.02 1.19
N LEU A 25 -16.29 1.25 0.50
CA LEU A 25 -16.29 1.67 -0.89
C LEU A 25 -16.52 0.48 -1.83
N GLY A 26 -17.25 0.72 -2.93
CA GLY A 26 -17.29 -0.19 -4.08
C GLY A 26 -16.09 0.01 -5.00
N LYS A 27 -15.86 -0.97 -5.88
CA LYS A 27 -14.80 -0.93 -6.91
C LYS A 27 -15.09 0.11 -8.00
N PRO A 28 -14.08 0.59 -8.73
CA PRO A 28 -12.65 0.29 -8.52
C PRO A 28 -12.08 1.10 -7.35
N TRP A 29 -11.18 0.47 -6.59
CA TRP A 29 -10.43 1.17 -5.57
C TRP A 29 -9.09 1.66 -6.10
N THR A 30 -8.61 2.76 -5.55
CA THR A 30 -7.25 3.27 -5.77
C THR A 30 -6.59 3.56 -4.44
N MET A 31 -5.28 3.38 -4.37
CA MET A 31 -4.51 3.66 -3.18
C MET A 31 -4.53 5.15 -2.84
N SER A 32 -4.76 5.49 -1.57
CA SER A 32 -4.73 6.87 -1.10
C SER A 32 -3.31 7.43 -1.03
N ASP A 33 -3.17 8.75 -0.95
CA ASP A 33 -1.86 9.39 -0.74
C ASP A 33 -1.28 9.01 0.63
N ASP A 34 -2.11 8.83 1.67
CA ASP A 34 -1.68 8.33 2.98
C ASP A 34 -1.16 6.89 2.89
N GLY A 35 -1.81 6.04 2.09
CA GLY A 35 -1.35 4.68 1.81
C GLY A 35 -0.01 4.64 1.07
N LEU A 36 0.18 5.54 0.09
CA LEU A 36 1.47 5.68 -0.60
C LEU A 36 2.58 6.09 0.36
N SER A 37 2.31 7.07 1.24
CA SER A 37 3.25 7.51 2.28
C SER A 37 3.55 6.39 3.28
N PHE A 38 2.54 5.61 3.68
CA PHE A 38 2.71 4.45 4.55
C PHE A 38 3.70 3.43 3.96
N ILE A 39 3.55 3.06 2.68
CA ILE A 39 4.52 2.18 2.01
C ILE A 39 5.89 2.86 1.93
N ALA A 40 5.93 4.16 1.56
CA ALA A 40 7.18 4.89 1.39
C ALA A 40 8.00 4.95 2.69
N VAL A 41 7.36 5.09 3.86
CA VAL A 41 8.02 5.06 5.17
C VAL A 41 8.64 3.70 5.45
N TRP A 42 7.96 2.59 5.13
CA TRP A 42 8.53 1.24 5.28
C TRP A 42 9.76 1.01 4.38
N GLU A 43 9.84 1.69 3.24
CA GLU A 43 10.99 1.58 2.32
C GLU A 43 12.14 2.54 2.69
N SER A 44 11.83 3.73 3.24
CA SER A 44 12.82 4.79 3.54
C SER A 44 13.25 4.84 5.01
N GLY A 45 12.47 4.25 5.92
CA GLY A 45 12.71 4.20 7.36
C GLY A 45 12.17 5.38 8.16
N ILE A 46 11.69 6.45 7.52
CA ILE A 46 11.25 7.67 8.21
C ILE A 46 10.21 8.45 7.39
N LEU A 47 9.32 9.18 8.06
CA LEU A 47 8.36 10.03 7.38
C LEU A 47 9.02 11.33 6.85
N ASN A 48 9.74 12.06 7.71
CA ASN A 48 10.40 13.30 7.34
C ASN A 48 11.75 13.42 8.04
N GLY A 49 12.74 14.00 7.35
CA GLY A 49 14.08 14.23 7.88
C GLY A 49 15.15 13.41 7.18
N THR A 50 16.28 13.17 7.85
CA THR A 50 17.37 12.37 7.29
C THR A 50 17.28 10.94 7.78
N ASN A 51 17.17 9.98 6.85
CA ASN A 51 17.12 8.57 7.17
C ASN A 51 18.50 8.00 7.55
N PHE A 52 18.55 6.74 7.96
CA PHE A 52 19.80 6.06 8.37
C PHE A 52 20.83 5.93 7.24
N GLN A 53 20.43 6.06 5.99
CA GLN A 53 21.32 6.04 4.81
C GLN A 53 21.84 7.44 4.46
N GLY A 54 21.44 8.51 5.20
CA GLY A 54 21.84 9.88 4.94
C GLY A 54 21.03 10.61 3.86
N HIS A 55 19.92 10.03 3.40
CA HIS A 55 19.02 10.69 2.44
C HIS A 55 17.99 11.54 3.17
N TYR A 56 17.74 12.75 2.64
CA TYR A 56 16.63 13.57 3.10
C TYR A 56 15.32 13.05 2.54
N VAL A 57 14.37 12.80 3.43
CA VAL A 57 13.06 12.20 3.16
C VAL A 57 11.97 13.23 3.42
N THR A 58 10.98 13.27 2.55
CA THR A 58 9.77 14.09 2.69
C THR A 58 8.57 13.17 2.46
N ASP A 59 7.69 13.07 3.46
CA ASP A 59 6.48 12.24 3.41
C ASP A 59 6.78 10.76 3.02
N GLY A 60 7.89 10.22 3.53
CA GLY A 60 8.38 8.88 3.21
C GLY A 60 9.19 8.78 1.91
N PHE A 61 9.27 9.84 1.08
CA PHE A 61 9.92 9.80 -0.22
C PHE A 61 11.30 10.46 -0.22
N ILE A 62 12.28 9.79 -0.84
CA ILE A 62 13.61 10.36 -1.12
C ILE A 62 13.52 11.11 -2.45
N LEU A 63 13.36 12.44 -2.40
CA LEU A 63 13.11 13.24 -3.59
C LEU A 63 14.36 13.49 -4.47
N LYS A 64 15.56 13.35 -3.90
CA LYS A 64 16.83 13.50 -4.63
C LYS A 64 17.26 12.14 -5.18
N ALA A 65 17.40 12.04 -6.50
CA ALA A 65 17.85 10.82 -7.16
C ALA A 65 19.26 10.42 -6.70
N TYR A 66 19.45 9.15 -6.36
CA TYR A 66 20.67 8.60 -5.79
C TYR A 66 21.05 7.27 -6.48
N ARG A 67 22.18 6.70 -6.10
CA ARG A 67 22.51 5.31 -6.43
C ARG A 67 22.26 4.45 -5.22
N ASP A 68 21.52 3.35 -5.40
CA ASP A 68 21.29 2.38 -4.34
C ASP A 68 22.57 1.60 -3.98
N ASN A 69 22.47 0.67 -3.03
CA ASN A 69 23.62 -0.09 -2.52
C ASN A 69 24.33 -0.97 -3.58
N VAL A 70 23.68 -1.21 -4.72
CA VAL A 70 24.25 -1.95 -5.85
C VAL A 70 24.57 -1.05 -7.05
N GLY A 71 24.48 0.27 -6.87
CA GLY A 71 24.83 1.29 -7.85
C GLY A 71 23.74 1.64 -8.86
N ILE A 72 22.52 1.15 -8.68
CA ILE A 72 21.39 1.42 -9.59
C ILE A 72 20.85 2.84 -9.34
N PRO A 73 20.69 3.66 -10.41
CA PRO A 73 20.00 4.96 -10.28
C PRO A 73 18.58 4.79 -9.76
N THR A 74 18.28 5.44 -8.66
CA THR A 74 17.03 5.27 -7.89
C THR A 74 16.50 6.61 -7.42
N VAL A 75 15.19 6.74 -7.28
CA VAL A 75 14.51 7.93 -6.74
C VAL A 75 13.21 7.53 -6.01
N ALA A 76 12.58 8.45 -5.34
CA ALA A 76 11.38 8.22 -4.51
C ALA A 76 11.67 7.20 -3.40
N CYS A 77 10.96 6.10 -3.34
CA CYS A 77 11.21 5.03 -2.38
C CYS A 77 11.42 3.70 -3.15
N GLY A 78 12.58 3.61 -3.82
CA GLY A 78 12.99 2.41 -4.54
C GLY A 78 12.62 2.38 -6.03
N HIS A 79 12.09 3.48 -6.61
CA HIS A 79 11.84 3.54 -8.05
C HIS A 79 13.17 3.55 -8.83
N ARG A 80 13.37 2.52 -9.66
CA ARG A 80 14.54 2.44 -10.56
C ARG A 80 14.37 3.42 -11.70
N ILE A 81 15.29 4.38 -11.81
CA ILE A 81 15.27 5.37 -12.89
C ILE A 81 15.58 4.69 -14.24
N VAL A 82 14.69 4.91 -15.21
CA VAL A 82 14.86 4.47 -16.59
C VAL A 82 14.99 5.68 -17.53
N PRO A 83 15.53 5.53 -18.77
CA PRO A 83 15.75 6.67 -19.67
C PRO A 83 14.49 7.52 -19.94
N SER A 84 13.32 6.91 -19.98
CA SER A 84 12.04 7.60 -20.19
C SER A 84 11.64 8.53 -19.04
N ASP A 85 12.22 8.38 -17.85
CA ASP A 85 11.92 9.25 -16.71
C ASP A 85 12.57 10.63 -16.84
N HIS A 86 13.61 10.74 -17.69
CA HIS A 86 14.37 11.97 -17.87
C HIS A 86 14.92 12.54 -16.54
N ILE A 87 15.39 11.67 -15.65
CA ILE A 87 15.97 12.04 -14.34
C ILE A 87 17.43 11.60 -14.30
N GLN A 88 18.30 12.49 -13.80
CA GLN A 88 19.70 12.20 -13.54
C GLN A 88 19.97 12.05 -12.04
N VAL A 89 20.94 11.20 -11.68
CA VAL A 89 21.41 11.07 -10.30
C VAL A 89 21.86 12.43 -9.77
N GLY A 90 21.38 12.80 -8.58
CA GLY A 90 21.58 14.11 -7.95
C GLY A 90 20.47 15.12 -8.23
N GLN A 91 19.61 14.88 -9.21
CA GLN A 91 18.45 15.74 -9.49
C GLN A 91 17.36 15.53 -8.43
N THR A 92 16.68 16.61 -8.05
CA THR A 92 15.51 16.56 -7.14
C THR A 92 14.22 16.65 -7.94
N ILE A 93 13.26 15.80 -7.60
CA ILE A 93 11.90 15.80 -8.16
C ILE A 93 10.90 16.35 -7.15
N SER A 94 9.69 16.67 -7.61
CA SER A 94 8.59 17.06 -6.71
C SER A 94 8.03 15.84 -5.95
N LEU A 95 7.39 16.08 -4.81
CA LEU A 95 6.68 15.05 -4.06
C LEU A 95 5.55 14.42 -4.89
N GLU A 96 4.82 15.25 -5.65
CA GLU A 96 3.78 14.77 -6.56
C GLU A 96 4.34 13.75 -7.57
N ARG A 97 5.47 14.06 -8.21
CA ARG A 97 6.12 13.14 -9.14
C ARG A 97 6.60 11.86 -8.46
N ALA A 98 7.09 11.95 -7.23
CA ALA A 98 7.49 10.78 -6.45
C ALA A 98 6.28 9.87 -6.13
N ARG A 99 5.13 10.47 -5.80
CA ARG A 99 3.86 9.74 -5.62
C ARG A 99 3.39 9.10 -6.92
N ASP A 100 3.51 9.78 -8.06
CA ASP A 100 3.13 9.21 -9.37
C ASP A 100 3.98 7.98 -9.72
N PHE A 101 5.28 8.00 -9.45
CA PHE A 101 6.11 6.79 -9.58
C PHE A 101 5.60 5.66 -8.69
N LYS A 102 5.28 5.94 -7.44
CA LYS A 102 4.76 4.91 -6.54
C LYS A 102 3.38 4.40 -6.97
N LYS A 103 2.48 5.25 -7.46
CA LYS A 103 1.20 4.83 -8.06
C LYS A 103 1.43 3.87 -9.23
N HIS A 104 2.39 4.16 -10.09
CA HIS A 104 2.77 3.26 -11.17
C HIS A 104 3.30 1.92 -10.65
N ASP A 105 4.18 1.95 -9.63
CA ASP A 105 4.77 0.75 -9.05
C ASP A 105 3.73 -0.16 -8.38
N VAL A 106 2.72 0.40 -7.72
CA VAL A 106 1.64 -0.37 -7.08
C VAL A 106 0.51 -0.77 -8.02
N ALA A 107 0.44 -0.24 -9.24
CA ALA A 107 -0.67 -0.45 -10.17
C ALA A 107 -0.97 -1.93 -10.47
N ARG A 108 0.07 -2.79 -10.47
CA ARG A 108 -0.11 -4.24 -10.67
C ARG A 108 -0.77 -4.90 -9.45
N MET A 109 -0.44 -4.43 -8.23
CA MET A 109 -1.06 -4.87 -6.98
C MET A 109 -2.51 -4.45 -6.93
N GLU A 110 -2.80 -3.20 -7.29
CA GLU A 110 -4.15 -2.65 -7.36
C GLU A 110 -5.04 -3.42 -8.35
N ARG A 111 -4.54 -3.70 -9.56
CA ARG A 111 -5.29 -4.53 -10.53
C ARG A 111 -5.64 -5.89 -9.93
N ARG A 112 -4.66 -6.60 -9.35
CA ARG A 112 -4.88 -7.90 -8.71
C ARG A 112 -5.96 -7.85 -7.63
N LEU A 113 -5.90 -6.85 -6.74
CA LEU A 113 -6.87 -6.70 -5.66
C LEU A 113 -8.26 -6.30 -6.18
N ASN A 114 -8.31 -5.39 -7.16
CA ASN A 114 -9.58 -5.01 -7.79
C ASN A 114 -10.25 -6.17 -8.54
N ASP A 115 -9.47 -7.03 -9.20
CA ASP A 115 -10.01 -8.15 -9.96
C ASP A 115 -10.58 -9.23 -9.03
N ASP A 116 -9.87 -9.59 -7.96
CA ASP A 116 -10.12 -10.82 -7.21
C ASP A 116 -10.77 -10.62 -5.83
N ILE A 117 -10.81 -9.41 -5.27
CA ILE A 117 -11.58 -9.15 -4.05
C ILE A 117 -13.04 -8.93 -4.41
N HIS A 118 -13.94 -9.63 -3.70
CA HIS A 118 -15.39 -9.61 -3.97
C HIS A 118 -16.22 -9.01 -2.83
N VAL A 119 -15.56 -8.50 -1.80
CA VAL A 119 -16.21 -7.87 -0.64
C VAL A 119 -15.85 -6.39 -0.58
N PRO A 120 -16.73 -5.50 -0.10
CA PRO A 120 -16.46 -4.06 -0.03
C PRO A 120 -15.43 -3.75 1.05
N LEU A 121 -14.63 -2.67 0.85
CA LEU A 121 -13.55 -2.27 1.73
C LEU A 121 -13.67 -0.81 2.16
N PHE A 122 -13.22 -0.49 3.37
CA PHE A 122 -12.80 0.86 3.70
C PHE A 122 -11.50 1.21 2.95
N GLN A 123 -11.24 2.50 2.73
CA GLN A 123 -10.01 2.94 2.09
C GLN A 123 -8.77 2.41 2.81
N PHE A 124 -8.74 2.49 4.12
CA PHE A 124 -7.61 2.03 4.92
C PHE A 124 -7.43 0.50 4.90
N GLU A 125 -8.53 -0.27 4.78
CA GLU A 125 -8.46 -1.73 4.58
C GLU A 125 -7.80 -2.04 3.22
N TYR A 126 -8.18 -1.31 2.17
CA TYR A 126 -7.58 -1.45 0.84
C TYR A 126 -6.12 -1.06 0.83
N ASP A 127 -5.74 0.09 1.42
CA ASP A 127 -4.37 0.55 1.48
C ASP A 127 -3.45 -0.44 2.22
N ALA A 128 -3.94 -1.03 3.33
CA ALA A 128 -3.22 -2.09 4.03
C ALA A 128 -2.97 -3.32 3.14
N LEU A 129 -3.98 -3.74 2.36
CA LEU A 129 -3.85 -4.87 1.43
C LEU A 129 -2.86 -4.57 0.30
N VAL A 130 -2.88 -3.35 -0.26
CA VAL A 130 -1.89 -2.94 -1.27
C VAL A 130 -0.48 -3.00 -0.69
N SER A 131 -0.25 -2.51 0.55
CA SER A 131 1.04 -2.59 1.23
C SER A 131 1.51 -4.03 1.40
N ILE A 132 0.63 -4.92 1.87
CA ILE A 132 0.95 -6.35 2.05
C ILE A 132 1.32 -6.99 0.71
N VAL A 133 0.52 -6.76 -0.33
CA VAL A 133 0.73 -7.36 -1.66
C VAL A 133 1.94 -6.74 -2.36
N TYR A 134 2.23 -5.46 -2.13
CA TYR A 134 3.48 -4.84 -2.58
C TYR A 134 4.71 -5.56 -2.02
N ASN A 135 4.68 -5.92 -0.75
CA ASN A 135 5.77 -6.65 -0.08
C ASN A 135 5.85 -8.14 -0.47
N CYS A 136 4.69 -8.81 -0.64
CA CYS A 136 4.63 -10.27 -0.90
C CYS A 136 4.60 -10.62 -2.38
N GLY A 137 4.35 -9.66 -3.25
CA GLY A 137 4.11 -9.84 -4.68
C GLY A 137 2.64 -10.13 -5.05
N PRO A 138 2.19 -9.67 -6.24
CA PRO A 138 0.78 -9.75 -6.65
C PRO A 138 0.35 -11.14 -7.16
N ASN A 139 1.27 -12.07 -7.35
CA ASN A 139 0.96 -13.44 -7.76
C ASN A 139 0.59 -14.31 -6.54
N SER A 140 1.26 -15.43 -6.35
CA SER A 140 1.04 -16.33 -5.19
C SER A 140 1.18 -15.64 -3.83
N GLY A 141 1.86 -14.49 -3.78
CA GLY A 141 1.96 -13.63 -2.60
C GLY A 141 0.63 -13.01 -2.15
N ALA A 142 -0.37 -12.94 -3.03
CA ALA A 142 -1.68 -12.35 -2.74
C ALA A 142 -2.80 -13.40 -2.55
N ASP A 143 -2.61 -14.64 -3.03
CA ASP A 143 -3.69 -15.63 -3.14
C ASP A 143 -4.41 -15.91 -1.82
N GLU A 144 -3.65 -16.13 -0.76
CA GLU A 144 -4.21 -16.56 0.52
C GLU A 144 -4.92 -15.41 1.25
N ILE A 145 -4.35 -14.20 1.22
CA ILE A 145 -4.98 -13.04 1.87
C ILE A 145 -6.27 -12.64 1.15
N ILE A 146 -6.31 -12.71 -0.17
CA ILE A 146 -7.52 -12.48 -0.98
C ILE A 146 -8.59 -13.51 -0.64
N ARG A 147 -8.23 -14.80 -0.62
CA ARG A 147 -9.16 -15.87 -0.27
C ARG A 147 -9.71 -15.69 1.15
N LYS A 148 -8.85 -15.35 2.12
CA LYS A 148 -9.26 -15.10 3.50
C LYS A 148 -10.21 -13.92 3.61
N LEU A 149 -9.90 -12.81 2.93
CA LEU A 149 -10.74 -11.62 2.93
C LEU A 149 -12.11 -11.87 2.31
N ASN A 150 -12.17 -12.62 1.20
CA ASN A 150 -13.40 -12.92 0.49
C ASN A 150 -14.39 -13.79 1.29
N THR A 151 -13.98 -14.33 2.44
CA THR A 151 -14.94 -14.95 3.39
C THR A 151 -15.83 -13.93 4.08
N GLY A 152 -15.53 -12.62 3.98
CA GLY A 152 -16.26 -11.54 4.65
C GLY A 152 -15.94 -11.42 6.16
N ASN A 153 -15.00 -12.20 6.68
CA ASN A 153 -14.59 -12.13 8.09
C ASN A 153 -13.50 -11.06 8.28
N TYR A 154 -13.90 -9.79 8.31
CA TYR A 154 -12.99 -8.67 8.51
C TYR A 154 -12.31 -8.67 9.89
N THR A 155 -13.02 -9.07 10.93
CA THR A 155 -12.48 -9.09 12.30
C THR A 155 -11.35 -10.10 12.47
N GLY A 156 -11.38 -11.19 11.72
CA GLY A 156 -10.31 -12.20 11.73
C GLY A 156 -9.07 -11.81 10.90
N MET A 157 -9.11 -10.68 10.20
CA MET A 157 -7.98 -10.26 9.36
C MET A 157 -6.80 -9.73 10.17
N PHE A 158 -7.04 -9.11 11.33
CA PHE A 158 -5.96 -8.61 12.17
C PHE A 158 -4.97 -9.73 12.54
N GLU A 159 -5.46 -10.78 13.18
CA GLU A 159 -4.62 -11.92 13.59
C GLU A 159 -3.99 -12.64 12.38
N PHE A 160 -4.73 -12.74 11.29
CA PHE A 160 -4.21 -13.34 10.07
C PHE A 160 -3.03 -12.55 9.49
N ILE A 161 -3.14 -11.22 9.41
CA ILE A 161 -2.08 -10.36 8.87
C ILE A 161 -0.82 -10.43 9.74
N LEU A 162 -0.93 -10.48 11.08
CA LEU A 162 0.22 -10.54 11.99
C LEU A 162 1.23 -11.63 11.63
N THR A 163 0.76 -12.75 11.13
CA THR A 163 1.59 -13.92 10.81
C THR A 163 1.77 -14.15 9.32
N TYR A 164 1.19 -13.26 8.49
CA TYR A 164 1.17 -13.48 7.06
C TYR A 164 2.54 -13.32 6.40
N ARG A 165 3.09 -14.43 5.93
CA ARG A 165 4.35 -14.50 5.17
C ARG A 165 5.53 -13.78 5.83
N ILE A 166 5.64 -13.88 7.15
CA ILE A 166 6.76 -13.30 7.91
C ILE A 166 8.07 -14.07 7.72
N GLY A 167 8.01 -15.39 7.50
CA GLY A 167 9.18 -16.24 7.36
C GLY A 167 10.17 -16.07 8.52
N SER A 168 11.47 -16.04 8.20
CA SER A 168 12.56 -15.80 9.15
C SER A 168 13.10 -14.36 9.13
N ASN A 169 12.49 -13.45 8.36
CA ASN A 169 12.96 -12.06 8.25
C ASN A 169 12.50 -11.24 9.47
N PRO A 170 13.43 -10.76 10.34
CA PRO A 170 13.07 -10.04 11.56
C PRO A 170 12.43 -8.68 11.32
N GLY A 171 12.54 -8.09 10.13
CA GLY A 171 11.91 -6.82 9.77
C GLY A 171 10.43 -6.96 9.39
N LEU A 172 9.94 -8.19 9.14
CA LEU A 172 8.55 -8.38 8.71
C LEU A 172 7.52 -8.35 9.86
N PRO A 173 7.76 -8.90 11.06
CA PRO A 173 6.78 -8.81 12.13
C PRO A 173 6.35 -7.39 12.50
N PRO A 174 7.23 -6.38 12.65
CA PRO A 174 6.82 -5.00 12.86
C PRO A 174 5.97 -4.45 11.70
N ARG A 175 6.34 -4.74 10.46
CA ARG A 175 5.60 -4.31 9.27
C ARG A 175 4.18 -4.91 9.27
N ARG A 176 4.05 -6.23 9.50
CA ARG A 176 2.73 -6.89 9.58
C ARG A 176 1.87 -6.36 10.71
N TYR A 177 2.48 -6.01 11.85
CA TYR A 177 1.76 -5.38 12.94
C TYR A 177 1.18 -4.01 12.54
N SER A 178 1.96 -3.16 11.89
CA SER A 178 1.47 -1.87 11.36
C SER A 178 0.40 -2.06 10.29
N GLU A 179 0.57 -2.99 9.37
CA GLU A 179 -0.41 -3.32 8.33
C GLU A 179 -1.71 -3.88 8.93
N ALA A 180 -1.63 -4.71 9.97
CA ALA A 180 -2.79 -5.23 10.69
C ALA A 180 -3.55 -4.12 11.43
N ARG A 181 -2.83 -3.18 12.08
CA ARG A 181 -3.43 -2.00 12.73
C ARG A 181 -4.09 -1.09 11.70
N LEU A 182 -3.43 -0.84 10.57
CA LEU A 182 -4.00 -0.06 9.48
C LEU A 182 -5.30 -0.71 9.01
N PHE A 183 -5.30 -2.00 8.72
CA PHE A 183 -6.49 -2.73 8.29
C PHE A 183 -7.64 -2.68 9.31
N ALA A 184 -7.33 -2.82 10.59
CA ALA A 184 -8.35 -2.93 11.63
C ALA A 184 -8.93 -1.60 12.13
N SER A 185 -8.14 -0.51 12.05
CA SER A 185 -8.48 0.76 12.70
C SER A 185 -8.26 2.02 11.87
N GLY A 186 -7.68 1.91 10.66
CA GLY A 186 -7.35 3.06 9.84
C GLY A 186 -6.17 3.90 10.37
N LEU A 187 -5.31 3.31 11.20
CA LEU A 187 -4.15 4.01 11.75
C LEU A 187 -2.95 3.84 10.83
N TYR A 188 -2.58 4.90 10.11
CA TYR A 188 -1.41 4.96 9.21
C TYR A 188 -0.12 5.23 10.01
N ASP A 189 0.30 4.26 10.80
CA ASP A 189 1.52 4.32 11.60
C ASP A 189 2.55 3.31 11.08
N ALA A 190 3.54 3.80 10.34
CA ALA A 190 4.64 3.02 9.78
C ALA A 190 5.97 3.27 10.53
N SER A 191 5.92 3.84 11.73
CA SER A 191 7.11 4.05 12.56
C SER A 191 7.72 2.71 13.00
N HIS A 192 9.05 2.55 12.87
CA HIS A 192 9.78 1.31 13.22
C HIS A 192 11.27 1.56 13.49
#